data_a6a8309402a4a3baa8fbf1c16d265002
#
_entry.id   a6a8309402a4a3baa8fbf1c16d265002
#
_cell.length_a   1.000
_cell.length_b   1.000
_cell.length_c   1.000
_cell.angle_alpha   90.00
_cell.angle_beta   90.00
_cell.angle_gamma   90.00
#
_symmetry.space_group_name_H-M   'P 1'
#
loop_
_entity.id
_entity.type
_entity.pdbx_description
1 polymer ?
#
loop_
_entity_poly.entity_id
_entity_poly.type
_entity_poly.pdbx_seq_one_letter_code
_entity_poly.pdbx_strand_id
1 'polypeptide(L)'
;MTAMPGCYSRVSSNYGNYQFTDGSVMCYVPKFYYKIGTGLNGLDVNIVDIKPATAFADTAAANTAGYALHRAFIDGGVEQPGFFVDKYKASKVAYGTGYVGASIKNGLPLSTAWAHNPVSELTASGGYSYYYLAIDCAHARDGVNGAVNASSNFFCCSRFVHAALALLSLAHGQASTFTAYCAWYQSGANFPKGCNNGSLRDINDASVLYTTDGYLNCGKTGSGVVFAKTTHNGQDCGVADLNGLMLEVSIGVTCIATSPAIEAMSQANPCVITVTGHGLETGDYVQVNGITQADWSGCKDKIWSITKVGDDTFSIPFNASGFGTAYDAGTDPGTITKGTFYMAKQVTAMKTFTSGAAAATDHWGATGCAAMMDEFTPAFETSGGGTFAQRFGSGTNQVFSEAVSGDGYNLTGAGMPKGAGGIDTSGTATFGQDYYYQHIVNQLCCLACAVRYDSGAGVWCLHWGYYRTSSSSFVGWRCACYPV
;
A
#
# COMPACT_ATOMS: atom_id res chain seq x y z
N MET A 1 18.43 13.78 12.60
CA MET A 1 18.78 13.72 11.15
C MET A 1 19.82 14.78 10.83
N THR A 2 20.88 14.42 10.13
CA THR A 2 21.95 15.34 9.69
C THR A 2 21.91 15.47 8.18
N ALA A 3 21.91 16.71 7.65
CA ALA A 3 21.95 16.94 6.22
C ALA A 3 23.26 16.38 5.63
N MET A 4 23.14 15.60 4.57
CA MET A 4 24.34 15.09 3.87
C MET A 4 25.05 16.20 3.10
N PRO A 5 26.36 16.10 2.86
CA PRO A 5 27.09 17.08 2.04
C PRO A 5 26.40 17.25 0.68
N GLY A 6 26.07 18.47 0.33
CA GLY A 6 25.30 18.79 -0.89
C GLY A 6 23.78 18.65 -0.78
N CYS A 7 23.24 18.35 0.40
CA CYS A 7 21.78 18.19 0.62
C CYS A 7 20.94 19.36 0.11
N TYR A 8 21.45 20.57 0.14
CA TYR A 8 20.75 21.79 -0.31
C TYR A 8 21.13 22.22 -1.73
N SER A 9 21.98 21.47 -2.40
CA SER A 9 22.41 21.77 -3.78
C SER A 9 21.66 20.95 -4.80
N ARG A 10 20.91 21.59 -5.69
CA ARG A 10 20.10 20.93 -6.73
C ARG A 10 20.91 20.12 -7.74
N VAL A 11 22.20 20.35 -7.82
CA VAL A 11 23.12 19.60 -8.71
C VAL A 11 23.84 18.46 -8.00
N SER A 12 23.61 18.29 -6.70
CA SER A 12 24.22 17.23 -5.91
C SER A 12 23.37 15.96 -5.95
N SER A 13 24.00 14.81 -6.04
CA SER A 13 23.36 13.50 -5.86
C SER A 13 22.75 13.30 -4.46
N ASN A 14 23.16 14.13 -3.50
CA ASN A 14 22.63 14.13 -2.14
C ASN A 14 21.52 15.17 -1.91
N TYR A 15 21.01 15.81 -2.95
CA TYR A 15 19.94 16.79 -2.78
C TYR A 15 18.71 16.16 -2.08
N GLY A 16 18.29 16.78 -0.97
CA GLY A 16 17.19 16.27 -0.14
C GLY A 16 17.51 15.03 0.69
N ASN A 17 18.78 14.57 0.70
CA ASN A 17 19.20 13.42 1.49
C ASN A 17 19.73 13.84 2.86
N TYR A 18 19.32 13.07 3.85
CA TYR A 18 19.75 13.21 5.24
C TYR A 18 20.28 11.87 5.74
N GLN A 19 21.16 11.90 6.71
CA GLN A 19 21.70 10.70 7.34
C GLN A 19 21.25 10.59 8.80
N PHE A 20 20.84 9.41 9.20
CA PHE A 20 20.60 9.07 10.60
C PHE A 20 21.85 8.42 11.21
N THR A 21 21.93 8.34 12.53
CA THR A 21 23.12 7.86 13.27
C THR A 21 23.46 6.40 13.00
N ASP A 22 22.53 5.59 12.53
CA ASP A 22 22.74 4.20 12.11
C ASP A 22 23.33 4.05 10.69
N GLY A 23 23.63 5.17 10.03
CA GLY A 23 24.14 5.22 8.66
C GLY A 23 23.06 5.30 7.59
N SER A 24 21.80 5.22 7.96
CA SER A 24 20.67 5.27 7.01
C SER A 24 20.61 6.57 6.24
N VAL A 25 20.37 6.45 4.94
CA VAL A 25 20.02 7.59 4.08
C VAL A 25 18.51 7.74 4.05
N MET A 26 18.03 8.93 4.39
CA MET A 26 16.61 9.28 4.34
C MET A 26 16.38 10.47 3.42
N CYS A 27 15.25 10.47 2.74
CA CYS A 27 14.80 11.59 1.93
C CYS A 27 13.82 12.43 2.73
N TYR A 28 13.97 13.76 2.67
CA TYR A 28 12.97 14.68 3.20
C TYR A 28 11.94 14.99 2.11
N VAL A 29 10.67 14.83 2.43
CA VAL A 29 9.53 15.21 1.58
C VAL A 29 8.85 16.39 2.23
N PRO A 30 9.00 17.61 1.69
CA PRO A 30 8.35 18.79 2.24
C PRO A 30 6.83 18.72 2.02
N LYS A 31 6.08 19.35 2.92
CA LYS A 31 4.62 19.50 2.83
C LYS A 31 4.22 20.08 1.48
N PHE A 32 3.21 19.48 0.85
CA PHE A 32 2.63 19.95 -0.39
C PHE A 32 1.11 19.88 -0.37
N TYR A 33 0.50 20.68 -1.21
CA TYR A 33 -0.92 20.61 -1.56
C TYR A 33 -1.07 19.98 -2.95
N TYR A 34 -2.16 19.28 -3.16
CA TYR A 34 -2.42 18.61 -4.42
C TYR A 34 -3.87 18.78 -4.89
N LYS A 35 -4.06 18.68 -6.20
CA LYS A 35 -5.35 18.68 -6.87
C LYS A 35 -5.35 17.59 -7.92
N ILE A 36 -6.43 16.80 -7.97
CA ILE A 36 -6.60 15.77 -8.99
C ILE A 36 -7.69 16.21 -9.94
N GLY A 37 -7.41 16.14 -11.23
CA GLY A 37 -8.30 16.53 -12.28
C GLY A 37 -9.53 15.62 -12.38
N THR A 38 -10.69 16.26 -12.48
CA THR A 38 -11.98 15.60 -12.66
C THR A 38 -12.58 15.85 -14.04
N GLY A 39 -11.93 16.67 -14.87
CA GLY A 39 -12.48 17.20 -16.10
C GLY A 39 -13.42 18.40 -15.89
N LEU A 40 -13.78 18.69 -14.63
CA LEU A 40 -14.72 19.76 -14.27
C LEU A 40 -14.11 20.82 -13.35
N ASN A 41 -12.97 20.52 -12.72
CA ASN A 41 -12.31 21.39 -11.74
C ASN A 41 -11.12 22.17 -12.31
N GLY A 42 -11.05 22.31 -13.62
CA GLY A 42 -10.00 23.06 -14.34
C GLY A 42 -8.75 22.25 -14.66
N LEU A 43 -8.76 20.94 -14.38
CA LEU A 43 -7.74 19.98 -14.81
C LEU A 43 -8.41 18.81 -15.55
N ASP A 44 -7.74 18.28 -16.56
CA ASP A 44 -8.19 17.07 -17.24
C ASP A 44 -8.22 15.88 -16.28
N VAL A 45 -9.05 14.89 -16.59
CA VAL A 45 -9.24 13.69 -15.76
C VAL A 45 -7.89 13.01 -15.45
N ASN A 46 -7.68 12.71 -14.18
CA ASN A 46 -6.46 12.05 -13.65
C ASN A 46 -5.16 12.86 -13.74
N ILE A 47 -5.20 14.12 -14.19
CA ILE A 47 -4.03 14.99 -14.07
C ILE A 47 -3.84 15.40 -12.61
N VAL A 48 -2.60 15.35 -12.14
CA VAL A 48 -2.22 15.74 -10.78
C VAL A 48 -1.42 17.03 -10.84
N ASP A 49 -1.89 18.07 -10.18
CA ASP A 49 -1.14 19.31 -9.95
C ASP A 49 -0.73 19.40 -8.48
N ILE A 50 0.56 19.65 -8.25
CA ILE A 50 1.17 19.75 -6.92
C ILE A 50 1.73 21.14 -6.72
N LYS A 51 1.37 21.74 -5.58
CA LYS A 51 1.89 23.05 -5.15
C LYS A 51 2.71 22.91 -3.87
N PRO A 52 3.87 23.58 -3.77
CA PRO A 52 4.61 23.66 -2.52
C PRO A 52 3.78 24.33 -1.42
N ALA A 53 4.09 24.04 -0.16
CA ALA A 53 3.40 24.65 0.98
C ALA A 53 3.40 26.18 0.94
N THR A 54 4.44 26.78 0.39
CA THR A 54 4.61 28.24 0.26
C THR A 54 3.70 28.89 -0.82
N ALA A 55 2.98 28.10 -1.62
CA ALA A 55 2.08 28.63 -2.64
C ALA A 55 0.79 29.25 -2.04
N PHE A 56 0.48 28.91 -0.80
CA PHE A 56 -0.72 29.37 -0.09
C PHE A 56 -0.33 29.85 1.32
N ALA A 57 -1.12 30.76 1.86
CA ALA A 57 -0.91 31.27 3.21
C ALA A 57 -1.10 30.18 4.27
N ASP A 58 -2.11 29.34 4.06
CA ASP A 58 -2.48 28.22 4.92
C ASP A 58 -3.30 27.17 4.17
N THR A 59 -3.71 26.11 4.85
CA THR A 59 -4.53 25.04 4.29
C THR A 59 -5.93 25.52 3.89
N ALA A 60 -6.51 26.52 4.57
CA ALA A 60 -7.82 27.06 4.22
C ALA A 60 -7.75 27.82 2.89
N ALA A 61 -6.68 28.61 2.67
CA ALA A 61 -6.44 29.29 1.39
C ALA A 61 -6.21 28.29 0.25
N ALA A 62 -5.48 27.19 0.50
CA ALA A 62 -5.30 26.12 -0.46
C ALA A 62 -6.64 25.47 -0.84
N ASN A 63 -7.48 25.16 0.16
CA ASN A 63 -8.82 24.58 -0.07
C ASN A 63 -9.72 25.47 -0.89
N THR A 64 -9.69 26.79 -0.64
CA THR A 64 -10.43 27.78 -1.43
C THR A 64 -10.01 27.79 -2.90
N ALA A 65 -8.72 27.49 -3.17
CA ALA A 65 -8.19 27.35 -4.52
C ALA A 65 -8.41 25.93 -5.12
N GLY A 66 -9.09 25.04 -4.40
CA GLY A 66 -9.39 23.67 -4.84
C GLY A 66 -8.23 22.70 -4.67
N TYR A 67 -7.24 23.03 -3.82
CA TYR A 67 -6.15 22.13 -3.46
C TYR A 67 -6.35 21.57 -2.05
N ALA A 68 -5.93 20.34 -1.83
CA ALA A 68 -6.01 19.67 -0.54
C ALA A 68 -4.62 19.46 0.05
N LEU A 69 -4.51 19.52 1.39
CA LEU A 69 -3.36 19.02 2.10
C LEU A 69 -3.35 17.48 2.05
N HIS A 70 -2.24 16.89 1.63
CA HIS A 70 -2.14 15.43 1.60
C HIS A 70 -2.12 14.83 3.01
N ARG A 71 -2.85 13.72 3.23
CA ARG A 71 -2.98 13.05 4.53
C ARG A 71 -1.64 12.69 5.19
N ALA A 72 -0.60 12.40 4.41
CA ALA A 72 0.74 12.11 4.93
C ALA A 72 1.38 13.25 5.74
N PHE A 73 0.84 14.45 5.67
CA PHE A 73 1.33 15.62 6.43
C PHE A 73 0.46 15.93 7.65
N ILE A 74 -0.38 15.00 8.09
CA ILE A 74 -1.15 15.13 9.32
C ILE A 74 -0.83 13.93 10.20
N ASP A 75 -0.26 14.17 11.40
CA ASP A 75 0.09 13.12 12.35
C ASP A 75 -0.22 13.58 13.77
N GLY A 76 -0.90 12.74 14.55
CA GLY A 76 -1.32 13.10 15.89
C GLY A 76 -2.22 14.35 15.96
N GLY A 77 -3.01 14.61 14.91
CA GLY A 77 -3.89 15.78 14.81
C GLY A 77 -3.18 17.09 14.44
N VAL A 78 -1.89 17.04 14.10
CA VAL A 78 -1.06 18.23 13.83
C VAL A 78 -0.53 18.18 12.40
N GLU A 79 -0.59 19.32 11.68
CA GLU A 79 0.08 19.48 10.40
C GLU A 79 1.59 19.43 10.56
N GLN A 80 2.24 18.60 9.77
CA GLN A 80 3.69 18.40 9.73
C GLN A 80 4.30 19.20 8.58
N PRO A 81 5.51 19.81 8.77
CA PRO A 81 6.18 20.56 7.70
C PRO A 81 6.67 19.65 6.58
N GLY A 82 6.71 18.36 6.79
CA GLY A 82 7.17 17.32 5.91
C GLY A 82 7.37 16.03 6.67
N PHE A 83 7.91 15.03 5.99
CA PHE A 83 8.32 13.77 6.63
C PHE A 83 9.67 13.32 6.07
N PHE A 84 10.40 12.55 6.86
CA PHE A 84 11.55 11.79 6.41
C PHE A 84 11.08 10.37 6.08
N VAL A 85 11.59 9.82 4.98
CA VAL A 85 11.35 8.43 4.59
C VAL A 85 12.66 7.79 4.15
N ASP A 86 12.87 6.55 4.47
CA ASP A 86 14.03 5.78 4.05
C ASP A 86 14.19 5.82 2.53
N LYS A 87 15.37 6.22 2.06
CA LYS A 87 15.69 6.24 0.62
C LYS A 87 15.66 4.85 0.02
N TYR A 88 16.12 3.86 0.76
CA TYR A 88 16.20 2.47 0.36
C TYR A 88 15.37 1.58 1.28
N LYS A 89 15.01 0.39 0.82
CA LYS A 89 14.41 -0.63 1.69
C LYS A 89 15.37 -1.01 2.81
N ALA A 90 14.83 -1.44 3.95
CA ALA A 90 15.63 -1.80 5.10
C ALA A 90 16.61 -2.95 4.79
N SER A 91 17.85 -2.76 5.20
CA SER A 91 18.93 -3.76 5.15
C SER A 91 19.50 -3.97 6.55
N LYS A 92 19.91 -5.20 6.89
CA LYS A 92 20.48 -5.53 8.21
C LYS A 92 21.86 -4.89 8.38
N VAL A 93 22.03 -4.09 9.41
CA VAL A 93 23.28 -3.39 9.74
C VAL A 93 23.60 -3.55 11.21
N ALA A 94 24.87 -3.74 11.53
CA ALA A 94 25.36 -3.75 12.91
C ALA A 94 25.19 -2.38 13.54
N TYR A 95 24.63 -2.31 14.74
CA TYR A 95 24.40 -1.07 15.47
C TYR A 95 24.63 -1.30 16.97
N GLY A 96 25.71 -0.75 17.49
CA GLY A 96 26.17 -1.06 18.83
C GLY A 96 26.53 -2.54 18.98
N THR A 97 25.93 -3.23 19.93
CA THR A 97 26.06 -4.69 20.13
C THR A 97 24.96 -5.49 19.42
N GLY A 98 24.03 -4.86 18.74
CA GLY A 98 22.91 -5.47 18.04
C GLY A 98 22.86 -5.14 16.54
N TYR A 99 21.65 -5.15 16.00
CA TYR A 99 21.41 -4.88 14.58
C TYR A 99 20.17 -3.99 14.42
N VAL A 100 20.15 -3.21 13.33
CA VAL A 100 18.97 -2.44 12.90
C VAL A 100 18.68 -2.67 11.42
N GLY A 101 17.45 -2.39 11.00
CA GLY A 101 17.07 -2.31 9.60
C GLY A 101 17.37 -0.93 9.07
N ALA A 102 18.51 -0.72 8.45
CA ALA A 102 18.98 0.58 7.98
C ALA A 102 18.75 0.78 6.47
N SER A 103 18.54 2.02 6.06
CA SER A 103 18.37 2.42 4.66
C SER A 103 19.73 2.64 4.00
N ILE A 104 20.24 1.60 3.33
CA ILE A 104 21.60 1.59 2.77
C ILE A 104 21.58 1.23 1.30
N LYS A 105 22.33 1.99 0.48
CA LYS A 105 22.52 1.66 -0.94
C LYS A 105 23.33 0.37 -1.09
N ASN A 106 22.92 -0.48 -2.01
CA ASN A 106 23.53 -1.80 -2.26
C ASN A 106 23.48 -2.74 -1.06
N GLY A 107 22.56 -2.51 -0.11
CA GLY A 107 22.33 -3.40 1.01
C GLY A 107 21.60 -4.69 0.59
N LEU A 108 21.70 -5.71 1.44
CA LEU A 108 20.90 -6.92 1.31
C LEU A 108 19.54 -6.66 1.96
N PRO A 109 18.44 -6.61 1.20
CA PRO A 109 17.14 -6.26 1.75
C PRO A 109 16.68 -7.30 2.78
N LEU A 110 16.13 -6.82 3.88
CA LEU A 110 15.50 -7.66 4.88
C LEU A 110 14.16 -8.18 4.39
N SER A 111 13.85 -9.42 4.72
CA SER A 111 12.55 -10.03 4.42
C SER A 111 11.89 -10.60 5.67
N THR A 112 10.59 -10.83 5.59
CA THR A 112 9.82 -11.42 6.68
C THR A 112 9.88 -12.95 6.72
N ALA A 113 10.59 -13.61 5.79
CA ALA A 113 10.79 -15.05 5.82
C ALA A 113 12.11 -15.42 6.48
N TRP A 114 12.07 -16.46 7.32
CA TRP A 114 13.22 -16.94 8.09
C TRP A 114 14.48 -17.24 7.25
N ALA A 115 14.34 -17.77 6.05
CA ALA A 115 15.46 -18.22 5.24
C ALA A 115 16.22 -17.10 4.50
N HIS A 116 15.82 -15.82 4.65
CA HIS A 116 16.26 -14.76 3.74
C HIS A 116 16.41 -13.42 4.43
N ASN A 117 17.58 -13.16 5.04
CA ASN A 117 17.83 -11.95 5.84
C ASN A 117 16.66 -11.65 6.80
N PRO A 118 16.39 -12.54 7.76
CA PRO A 118 15.12 -12.51 8.47
C PRO A 118 15.01 -11.34 9.43
N VAL A 119 13.83 -10.75 9.46
CA VAL A 119 13.44 -9.72 10.42
C VAL A 119 13.63 -10.17 11.87
N SER A 120 13.40 -11.46 12.17
CA SER A 120 13.55 -12.02 13.49
C SER A 120 14.97 -11.92 14.07
N GLU A 121 15.99 -11.70 13.23
CA GLU A 121 17.35 -11.43 13.72
C GLU A 121 17.50 -9.99 14.25
N LEU A 122 16.57 -9.11 13.97
CA LEU A 122 16.55 -7.73 14.49
C LEU A 122 15.74 -7.62 15.78
N THR A 123 14.73 -8.46 15.96
CA THR A 123 13.91 -8.50 17.16
C THR A 123 14.28 -9.68 18.02
N ALA A 124 14.44 -9.50 19.33
CA ALA A 124 14.82 -10.55 20.28
C ALA A 124 13.76 -11.66 20.48
N SER A 125 12.60 -11.55 19.83
CA SER A 125 11.54 -12.55 19.90
C SER A 125 11.83 -13.72 18.96
N GLY A 126 12.76 -14.61 19.33
CA GLY A 126 13.14 -15.80 18.59
C GLY A 126 11.97 -16.69 18.15
N GLY A 127 11.33 -16.32 17.09
CA GLY A 127 10.19 -16.98 16.46
C GLY A 127 10.13 -16.63 14.99
N TYR A 128 9.17 -17.17 14.30
CA TYR A 128 8.95 -16.92 12.88
C TYR A 128 8.84 -15.41 12.59
N SER A 129 9.40 -14.96 11.48
CA SER A 129 9.29 -13.60 11.01
C SER A 129 7.87 -13.38 10.43
N TYR A 130 7.17 -12.39 10.93
CA TYR A 130 5.83 -12.02 10.47
C TYR A 130 5.81 -10.58 9.96
N TYR A 131 4.84 -10.24 9.12
CA TYR A 131 4.71 -8.89 8.58
C TYR A 131 4.57 -7.83 9.67
N TYR A 132 3.83 -8.12 10.74
CA TYR A 132 3.64 -7.18 11.83
C TYR A 132 4.94 -6.82 12.57
N LEU A 133 5.98 -7.67 12.51
CA LEU A 133 7.29 -7.39 13.14
C LEU A 133 8.06 -6.26 12.44
N ALA A 134 7.68 -5.86 11.22
CA ALA A 134 8.24 -4.68 10.58
C ALA A 134 8.02 -3.40 11.41
N ILE A 135 6.95 -3.34 12.22
CA ILE A 135 6.67 -2.23 13.13
C ILE A 135 7.70 -2.18 14.25
N ASP A 136 8.02 -3.33 14.87
CA ASP A 136 9.07 -3.42 15.90
C ASP A 136 10.43 -3.05 15.34
N CYS A 137 10.75 -3.51 14.12
CA CYS A 137 11.99 -3.16 13.45
C CYS A 137 12.10 -1.67 13.17
N ALA A 138 11.00 -0.99 12.83
CA ALA A 138 10.99 0.46 12.69
C ALA A 138 11.24 1.15 14.03
N HIS A 139 10.61 0.69 15.10
CA HIS A 139 10.80 1.23 16.45
C HIS A 139 12.20 0.94 17.02
N ALA A 140 12.89 -0.06 16.52
CA ALA A 140 14.26 -0.38 16.93
C ALA A 140 15.31 0.60 16.37
N ARG A 141 14.97 1.44 15.38
CA ARG A 141 15.91 2.35 14.68
C ARG A 141 16.61 3.35 15.61
N ASP A 142 15.90 3.88 16.58
CA ASP A 142 16.42 4.82 17.60
C ASP A 142 16.55 4.17 18.98
N GLY A 143 16.42 2.86 19.06
CA GLY A 143 16.62 2.09 20.27
C GLY A 143 18.09 1.77 20.56
N VAL A 144 18.41 1.62 21.84
CA VAL A 144 19.78 1.26 22.26
C VAL A 144 20.16 -0.11 21.73
N ASN A 145 21.26 -0.20 20.98
CA ASN A 145 21.76 -1.43 20.36
C ASN A 145 20.70 -2.15 19.47
N GLY A 146 19.76 -1.40 18.86
CA GLY A 146 18.71 -1.98 18.04
C GLY A 146 17.58 -2.67 18.82
N ALA A 147 17.47 -2.42 20.11
CA ALA A 147 16.29 -2.85 20.87
C ALA A 147 15.05 -2.01 20.52
N VAL A 148 13.88 -2.63 20.57
CA VAL A 148 12.61 -1.92 20.33
C VAL A 148 12.45 -0.78 21.32
N ASN A 149 12.25 0.44 20.84
CA ASN A 149 12.02 1.64 21.63
C ASN A 149 10.53 2.01 21.57
N ALA A 150 9.81 1.81 22.66
CA ALA A 150 8.38 2.17 22.75
C ALA A 150 8.11 3.67 22.57
N SER A 151 9.12 4.53 22.72
CA SER A 151 9.04 5.97 22.50
C SER A 151 9.68 6.40 21.16
N SER A 152 9.90 5.48 20.25
CA SER A 152 10.50 5.74 18.94
C SER A 152 9.74 6.84 18.20
N ASN A 153 10.50 7.68 17.47
CA ASN A 153 9.93 8.59 16.49
C ASN A 153 9.80 7.97 15.09
N PHE A 154 10.40 6.80 14.88
CA PHE A 154 10.25 6.06 13.65
C PHE A 154 9.00 5.20 13.65
N PHE A 155 8.44 5.00 12.46
CA PHE A 155 7.35 4.07 12.23
C PHE A 155 7.58 3.31 10.90
N CYS A 156 7.04 2.11 10.79
CA CYS A 156 6.96 1.40 9.51
C CYS A 156 6.18 2.27 8.53
N CYS A 157 6.68 2.45 7.31
CA CYS A 157 6.12 3.39 6.34
C CYS A 157 4.60 3.20 6.20
N SER A 158 3.85 4.29 6.27
CA SER A 158 2.39 4.23 6.22
C SER A 158 1.85 4.25 4.79
N ARG A 159 0.62 3.81 4.60
CA ARG A 159 -0.07 3.90 3.32
C ARG A 159 -0.14 5.35 2.81
N PHE A 160 -0.28 6.31 3.72
CA PHE A 160 -0.32 7.72 3.38
C PHE A 160 1.01 8.23 2.81
N VAL A 161 2.13 7.81 3.40
CA VAL A 161 3.48 8.15 2.89
C VAL A 161 3.70 7.53 1.50
N HIS A 162 3.35 6.26 1.30
CA HIS A 162 3.40 5.64 -0.03
C HIS A 162 2.52 6.37 -1.04
N ALA A 163 1.30 6.77 -0.65
CA ALA A 163 0.40 7.52 -1.52
C ALA A 163 0.95 8.91 -1.90
N ALA A 164 1.59 9.62 -0.95
CA ALA A 164 2.24 10.89 -1.24
C ALA A 164 3.39 10.74 -2.26
N LEU A 165 4.20 9.70 -2.12
CA LEU A 165 5.27 9.38 -3.06
C LEU A 165 4.73 8.98 -4.43
N ALA A 166 3.61 8.27 -4.46
CA ALA A 166 2.93 7.89 -5.70
C ALA A 166 2.36 9.11 -6.44
N LEU A 167 1.72 10.05 -5.72
CA LEU A 167 1.23 11.31 -6.31
C LEU A 167 2.36 12.16 -6.86
N LEU A 168 3.46 12.31 -6.14
CA LEU A 168 4.65 13.02 -6.63
C LEU A 168 5.21 12.35 -7.88
N SER A 169 5.29 11.02 -7.90
CA SER A 169 5.78 10.25 -9.05
C SER A 169 4.88 10.45 -10.26
N LEU A 170 3.56 10.41 -10.06
CA LEU A 170 2.58 10.64 -11.14
C LEU A 170 2.68 12.04 -11.70
N ALA A 171 2.71 13.08 -10.86
CA ALA A 171 2.84 14.46 -11.30
C ALA A 171 4.12 14.70 -12.11
N HIS A 172 5.24 14.11 -11.67
CA HIS A 172 6.50 14.18 -12.41
C HIS A 172 6.48 13.39 -13.72
N GLY A 173 5.86 12.21 -13.72
CA GLY A 173 5.67 11.41 -14.93
C GLY A 173 4.83 12.16 -15.97
N GLN A 174 3.76 12.81 -15.56
CA GLN A 174 2.89 13.61 -16.41
C GLN A 174 3.56 14.88 -16.95
N ALA A 175 4.44 15.51 -16.17
CA ALA A 175 5.21 16.68 -16.58
C ALA A 175 6.39 16.36 -17.50
N SER A 176 6.81 15.10 -17.57
CA SER A 176 7.97 14.66 -18.37
C SER A 176 7.52 14.17 -19.75
N THR A 177 8.24 14.60 -20.80
CA THR A 177 7.98 14.19 -22.17
C THR A 177 9.11 13.34 -22.77
N PHE A 178 10.24 13.18 -22.07
CA PHE A 178 11.43 12.51 -22.59
C PHE A 178 12.07 11.57 -21.57
N THR A 179 12.36 10.34 -22.00
CA THR A 179 13.13 9.37 -21.20
C THR A 179 14.54 9.86 -20.86
N ALA A 180 15.15 10.66 -21.74
CA ALA A 180 16.49 11.22 -21.51
C ALA A 180 16.58 12.21 -20.34
N TYR A 181 15.46 12.87 -20.00
CA TYR A 181 15.41 13.86 -18.93
C TYR A 181 14.68 13.36 -17.66
N CYS A 182 14.06 12.20 -17.76
CA CYS A 182 13.36 11.60 -16.64
C CYS A 182 13.46 10.07 -16.73
N ALA A 183 14.23 9.47 -15.83
CA ALA A 183 14.34 8.01 -15.74
C ALA A 183 12.99 7.32 -15.48
N TRP A 184 11.94 8.10 -15.21
CA TRP A 184 10.62 7.60 -14.90
C TRP A 184 9.68 7.63 -16.07
N TYR A 185 9.89 8.55 -17.03
CA TYR A 185 9.02 8.63 -18.18
C TYR A 185 9.14 7.36 -18.99
N GLN A 186 8.03 6.70 -19.15
CA GLN A 186 7.84 5.59 -20.06
C GLN A 186 6.41 5.67 -20.59
N SER A 187 6.25 5.95 -21.88
CA SER A 187 4.93 5.95 -22.49
C SER A 187 4.31 4.55 -22.41
N GLY A 188 3.16 4.44 -21.78
CA GLY A 188 2.40 3.20 -21.66
C GLY A 188 2.91 2.21 -20.62
N ALA A 189 3.79 2.62 -19.69
CA ALA A 189 4.38 1.74 -18.70
C ALA A 189 4.43 2.33 -17.29
N ASN A 190 4.73 1.47 -16.33
CA ASN A 190 4.87 1.84 -14.92
C ASN A 190 6.03 2.81 -14.70
N PHE A 191 5.84 3.75 -13.82
CA PHE A 191 6.91 4.67 -13.42
C PHE A 191 6.84 4.95 -11.91
N PRO A 192 7.95 5.26 -11.22
CA PRO A 192 9.32 5.26 -11.78
C PRO A 192 9.68 3.87 -12.31
N LYS A 193 10.67 3.80 -13.20
CA LYS A 193 11.24 2.52 -13.61
C LYS A 193 11.80 1.77 -12.40
N GLY A 194 11.83 0.45 -12.43
CA GLY A 194 12.21 -0.32 -11.24
C GLY A 194 12.62 -1.76 -11.52
N CYS A 195 12.62 -2.58 -10.49
CA CYS A 195 12.90 -4.01 -10.55
C CYS A 195 11.60 -4.80 -10.63
N ASN A 196 11.02 -4.90 -11.82
CA ASN A 196 9.71 -5.51 -12.06
C ASN A 196 9.73 -6.61 -13.15
N ASN A 197 10.92 -7.14 -13.40
CA ASN A 197 11.15 -8.24 -14.33
C ASN A 197 12.02 -9.31 -13.67
N GLY A 198 11.70 -10.57 -13.88
CA GLY A 198 12.43 -11.73 -13.32
C GLY A 198 13.94 -11.76 -13.57
N SER A 199 14.44 -10.97 -14.53
CA SER A 199 15.87 -10.79 -14.81
C SER A 199 16.50 -9.64 -14.02
N LEU A 200 15.88 -9.19 -12.90
CA LEU A 200 16.34 -8.10 -12.05
C LEU A 200 16.55 -6.78 -12.83
N ARG A 201 15.60 -6.44 -13.65
CA ARG A 201 15.60 -5.20 -14.43
C ARG A 201 14.19 -4.63 -14.57
N ASP A 202 14.11 -3.43 -15.13
CA ASP A 202 12.82 -2.89 -15.57
C ASP A 202 12.31 -3.66 -16.79
N ILE A 203 11.00 -3.93 -16.82
CA ILE A 203 10.37 -4.70 -17.92
C ILE A 203 10.38 -3.94 -19.24
N ASN A 204 10.36 -2.61 -19.19
CA ASN A 204 10.28 -1.75 -20.36
C ASN A 204 11.61 -1.05 -20.68
N ASP A 205 12.59 -1.10 -19.78
CA ASP A 205 13.90 -0.49 -19.96
C ASP A 205 15.03 -1.42 -19.49
N ALA A 206 15.60 -2.14 -20.45
CA ALA A 206 16.68 -3.09 -20.17
C ALA A 206 17.98 -2.44 -19.65
N SER A 207 18.14 -1.12 -19.72
CA SER A 207 19.29 -0.40 -19.16
C SER A 207 19.19 -0.22 -17.64
N VAL A 208 18.00 -0.35 -17.06
CA VAL A 208 17.76 -0.30 -15.61
C VAL A 208 17.99 -1.69 -15.03
N LEU A 209 19.21 -1.96 -14.59
CA LEU A 209 19.63 -3.24 -14.05
C LEU A 209 19.86 -3.16 -12.54
N TYR A 210 19.47 -4.21 -11.85
CA TYR A 210 19.72 -4.39 -10.42
C TYR A 210 20.78 -5.48 -10.20
N THR A 211 21.64 -5.26 -9.22
CA THR A 211 22.59 -6.27 -8.77
C THR A 211 21.88 -7.29 -7.90
N THR A 212 22.08 -8.59 -8.15
CA THR A 212 21.47 -9.65 -7.33
C THR A 212 21.90 -9.56 -5.87
N ASP A 213 21.00 -9.86 -4.95
CA ASP A 213 21.29 -10.02 -3.53
C ASP A 213 21.97 -11.37 -3.21
N GLY A 214 22.05 -12.27 -4.19
CA GLY A 214 22.63 -13.61 -4.06
C GLY A 214 21.61 -14.70 -3.72
N TYR A 215 20.33 -14.38 -3.59
CA TYR A 215 19.28 -15.31 -3.18
C TYR A 215 18.21 -15.56 -4.25
N LEU A 216 18.40 -15.10 -5.45
CA LEU A 216 17.44 -15.24 -6.58
C LEU A 216 16.08 -14.55 -6.40
N ASN A 217 15.78 -14.04 -5.23
CA ASN A 217 14.48 -13.50 -4.90
C ASN A 217 14.42 -11.98 -4.93
N CYS A 218 15.58 -11.30 -4.92
CA CYS A 218 15.65 -9.86 -4.87
C CYS A 218 16.93 -9.30 -5.47
N GLY A 219 16.94 -8.00 -5.75
CA GLY A 219 18.14 -7.23 -6.03
C GLY A 219 18.63 -6.50 -4.78
N LYS A 220 19.87 -6.03 -4.79
CA LYS A 220 20.39 -5.13 -3.76
C LYS A 220 19.64 -3.79 -3.81
N THR A 221 19.39 -3.22 -2.65
CA THR A 221 18.62 -1.98 -2.50
C THR A 221 19.28 -0.81 -3.22
N GLY A 222 18.53 -0.06 -4.01
CA GLY A 222 19.00 1.10 -4.76
C GLY A 222 20.08 0.81 -5.81
N SER A 223 20.30 -0.46 -6.18
CA SER A 223 21.32 -0.81 -7.18
C SER A 223 20.91 -0.45 -8.61
N GLY A 224 19.62 -0.34 -8.90
CA GLY A 224 19.08 0.07 -10.19
C GLY A 224 19.09 1.58 -10.45
N VAL A 225 19.39 2.40 -9.47
CA VAL A 225 19.55 3.88 -9.57
C VAL A 225 18.32 4.60 -10.14
N VAL A 226 17.13 4.17 -9.80
CA VAL A 226 15.86 4.83 -10.15
C VAL A 226 15.07 5.21 -8.91
N PHE A 227 14.48 6.39 -8.89
CA PHE A 227 13.89 6.98 -7.69
C PHE A 227 12.51 7.55 -7.97
N ALA A 228 11.58 7.33 -7.03
CA ALA A 228 10.38 8.16 -6.91
C ALA A 228 10.78 9.53 -6.36
N LYS A 229 10.35 10.60 -7.01
CA LYS A 229 10.78 11.96 -6.64
C LYS A 229 10.17 12.42 -5.31
N THR A 230 10.98 13.14 -4.59
CA THR A 230 10.56 13.88 -3.40
C THR A 230 10.61 15.38 -3.63
N THR A 231 11.28 15.78 -4.71
CA THR A 231 11.53 17.17 -5.11
C THR A 231 11.42 17.30 -6.62
N HIS A 232 11.44 18.52 -7.13
CA HIS A 232 11.19 18.84 -8.55
C HIS A 232 12.41 18.71 -9.47
N ASN A 233 13.56 18.25 -8.99
CA ASN A 233 14.78 18.20 -9.79
C ASN A 233 15.61 16.96 -9.52
N GLY A 234 16.55 16.65 -10.39
CA GLY A 234 17.54 15.60 -10.24
C GLY A 234 16.98 14.19 -10.13
N GLN A 235 17.64 13.22 -10.69
CA GLN A 235 17.24 11.80 -10.59
C GLN A 235 17.85 11.12 -9.36
N ASP A 236 18.94 11.66 -8.83
CA ASP A 236 19.64 11.09 -7.67
C ASP A 236 19.00 11.47 -6.35
N CYS A 237 18.02 12.39 -6.35
CA CYS A 237 17.22 12.69 -5.17
C CYS A 237 15.83 12.05 -5.26
N GLY A 238 15.46 11.39 -4.18
CA GLY A 238 14.19 10.69 -4.05
C GLY A 238 14.32 9.31 -3.45
N VAL A 239 13.20 8.61 -3.38
CA VAL A 239 13.07 7.28 -2.77
C VAL A 239 13.24 6.21 -3.84
N ALA A 240 14.15 5.27 -3.61
CA ALA A 240 14.43 4.15 -4.51
C ALA A 240 13.48 2.96 -4.26
N ASP A 241 13.43 2.06 -5.24
CA ASP A 241 12.85 0.72 -5.11
C ASP A 241 11.33 0.70 -4.84
N LEU A 242 10.59 1.73 -5.26
CA LEU A 242 9.13 1.78 -5.12
C LEU A 242 8.38 1.08 -6.26
N ASN A 243 9.09 0.67 -7.33
CA ASN A 243 8.52 -0.11 -8.41
C ASN A 243 9.19 -1.49 -8.45
N GLY A 244 8.57 -2.46 -7.80
CA GLY A 244 9.10 -3.81 -7.67
C GLY A 244 10.15 -3.97 -6.59
N LEU A 245 11.14 -4.81 -6.80
CA LEU A 245 12.14 -5.31 -5.88
C LEU A 245 11.53 -6.22 -4.79
N MET A 246 10.77 -5.68 -3.86
CA MET A 246 10.01 -6.40 -2.83
C MET A 246 8.71 -5.66 -2.53
N LEU A 247 7.70 -6.37 -2.10
CA LEU A 247 6.55 -5.81 -1.38
C LEU A 247 7.02 -5.15 -0.08
N GLU A 248 6.30 -4.12 0.35
CA GLU A 248 6.60 -3.40 1.58
C GLU A 248 5.39 -3.41 2.51
N VAL A 249 5.63 -3.75 3.78
CA VAL A 249 4.62 -3.56 4.83
C VAL A 249 4.26 -2.07 4.90
N SER A 250 2.95 -1.78 4.94
CA SER A 250 2.41 -0.43 4.94
C SER A 250 1.34 -0.32 6.02
N ILE A 251 1.59 0.49 7.06
CA ILE A 251 0.67 0.66 8.18
C ILE A 251 -0.40 1.73 7.90
N GLY A 252 -1.39 1.80 8.78
CA GLY A 252 -2.46 2.80 8.74
C GLY A 252 -3.74 2.36 8.03
N VAL A 253 -3.77 1.13 7.51
CA VAL A 253 -4.96 0.48 6.94
C VAL A 253 -5.00 -0.97 7.39
N THR A 254 -6.17 -1.44 7.81
CA THR A 254 -6.41 -2.85 8.16
C THR A 254 -7.87 -3.25 7.91
N CYS A 255 -8.19 -4.52 8.13
CA CYS A 255 -9.54 -5.06 8.06
C CYS A 255 -9.74 -6.05 9.21
N ILE A 256 -10.88 -6.00 9.85
CA ILE A 256 -11.35 -7.03 10.79
C ILE A 256 -12.46 -7.79 10.11
N ALA A 257 -12.26 -9.09 9.89
CA ALA A 257 -13.16 -9.92 9.12
C ALA A 257 -13.55 -11.21 9.84
N THR A 258 -14.67 -11.76 9.44
CA THR A 258 -15.16 -13.10 9.84
C THR A 258 -15.46 -13.92 8.59
N SER A 259 -15.42 -15.24 8.72
CA SER A 259 -15.65 -16.16 7.61
C SER A 259 -16.66 -17.24 7.97
N PRO A 260 -17.97 -16.89 8.15
CA PRO A 260 -19.00 -17.87 8.41
C PRO A 260 -19.18 -18.82 7.23
N ALA A 261 -19.63 -20.04 7.54
CA ALA A 261 -19.92 -21.07 6.54
C ALA A 261 -21.17 -20.73 5.73
N ILE A 262 -21.18 -21.13 4.46
CA ILE A 262 -22.35 -21.10 3.60
C ILE A 262 -23.21 -22.33 3.94
N GLU A 263 -24.46 -22.10 4.34
CA GLU A 263 -25.41 -23.15 4.70
C GLU A 263 -26.16 -23.67 3.47
N ALA A 264 -26.48 -22.77 2.54
CA ALA A 264 -27.16 -23.15 1.29
C ALA A 264 -26.90 -22.13 0.18
N MET A 265 -27.03 -22.57 -1.06
CA MET A 265 -27.03 -21.71 -2.26
C MET A 265 -28.17 -22.13 -3.19
N SER A 266 -28.93 -21.17 -3.70
CA SER A 266 -30.07 -21.45 -4.60
C SER A 266 -29.63 -21.60 -6.06
N GLN A 267 -30.24 -22.52 -6.79
CA GLN A 267 -30.11 -22.63 -8.25
C GLN A 267 -30.98 -21.56 -8.95
N ALA A 268 -30.64 -20.31 -8.73
CA ALA A 268 -31.40 -19.15 -9.23
C ALA A 268 -30.47 -18.11 -9.91
N ASN A 269 -31.07 -17.13 -10.55
CA ASN A 269 -30.39 -15.95 -11.09
C ASN A 269 -31.17 -14.69 -10.65
N PRO A 270 -30.62 -13.87 -9.72
CA PRO A 270 -29.35 -14.03 -8.99
C PRO A 270 -29.39 -15.22 -8.00
N CYS A 271 -28.20 -15.77 -7.68
CA CYS A 271 -28.06 -16.82 -6.69
C CYS A 271 -28.25 -16.25 -5.28
N VAL A 272 -29.14 -16.90 -4.48
CA VAL A 272 -29.35 -16.57 -3.07
C VAL A 272 -28.48 -17.49 -2.21
N ILE A 273 -27.73 -16.88 -1.30
CA ILE A 273 -26.85 -17.56 -0.34
C ILE A 273 -27.47 -17.45 1.05
N THR A 274 -27.49 -18.56 1.80
CA THR A 274 -27.95 -18.62 3.19
C THR A 274 -26.74 -18.68 4.12
N VAL A 275 -26.70 -17.78 5.07
CA VAL A 275 -25.71 -17.70 6.18
C VAL A 275 -26.44 -17.09 7.37
N THR A 276 -26.71 -17.89 8.41
CA THR A 276 -27.46 -17.45 9.59
C THR A 276 -26.80 -16.25 10.25
N GLY A 277 -27.57 -15.19 10.48
CA GLY A 277 -27.13 -13.99 11.18
C GLY A 277 -26.00 -13.23 10.48
N HIS A 278 -26.01 -13.20 9.16
CA HIS A 278 -24.89 -12.60 8.40
C HIS A 278 -24.68 -11.11 8.68
N GLY A 279 -25.69 -10.35 9.11
CA GLY A 279 -25.58 -8.94 9.45
C GLY A 279 -25.12 -8.01 8.32
N LEU A 280 -25.32 -8.41 7.07
CA LEU A 280 -24.97 -7.62 5.88
C LEU A 280 -26.15 -6.77 5.43
N GLU A 281 -25.85 -5.64 4.78
CA GLU A 281 -26.83 -4.77 4.13
C GLU A 281 -26.60 -4.72 2.61
N THR A 282 -27.63 -4.31 1.87
CA THR A 282 -27.51 -4.17 0.41
C THR A 282 -26.40 -3.19 0.06
N GLY A 283 -25.48 -3.62 -0.80
CA GLY A 283 -24.30 -2.85 -1.21
C GLY A 283 -23.03 -3.26 -0.49
N ASP A 284 -23.12 -4.08 0.57
CA ASP A 284 -21.94 -4.66 1.22
C ASP A 284 -21.21 -5.61 0.28
N TYR A 285 -19.96 -5.92 0.66
CA TYR A 285 -19.10 -6.84 -0.08
C TYR A 285 -18.87 -8.12 0.70
N VAL A 286 -18.87 -9.23 -0.03
CA VAL A 286 -18.44 -10.54 0.48
C VAL A 286 -17.43 -11.16 -0.48
N GLN A 287 -16.49 -11.89 0.09
CA GLN A 287 -15.58 -12.76 -0.66
C GLN A 287 -16.04 -14.21 -0.46
N VAL A 288 -16.36 -14.90 -1.54
CA VAL A 288 -16.75 -16.31 -1.51
C VAL A 288 -15.51 -17.16 -1.63
N ASN A 289 -15.34 -18.14 -0.73
CA ASN A 289 -14.15 -18.99 -0.67
C ASN A 289 -14.50 -20.46 -0.49
N GLY A 290 -13.54 -21.34 -0.83
CA GLY A 290 -13.53 -22.74 -0.41
C GLY A 290 -14.48 -23.67 -1.15
N ILE A 291 -15.26 -23.20 -2.12
CA ILE A 291 -16.18 -24.04 -2.89
C ILE A 291 -15.39 -24.94 -3.85
N THR A 292 -15.64 -26.24 -3.82
CA THR A 292 -14.97 -27.25 -4.66
C THR A 292 -15.92 -27.92 -5.66
N GLN A 293 -17.25 -27.89 -5.45
CA GLN A 293 -18.25 -28.40 -6.37
C GLN A 293 -18.12 -27.70 -7.74
N ALA A 294 -18.04 -28.49 -8.81
CA ALA A 294 -17.70 -27.99 -10.16
C ALA A 294 -18.65 -26.90 -10.66
N ASP A 295 -19.97 -27.13 -10.58
CA ASP A 295 -20.99 -26.17 -11.03
C ASP A 295 -20.89 -24.84 -10.27
N TRP A 296 -20.57 -24.88 -8.98
CA TRP A 296 -20.53 -23.73 -8.08
C TRP A 296 -19.18 -23.03 -8.04
N SER A 297 -18.13 -23.64 -8.60
CA SER A 297 -16.77 -23.11 -8.55
C SER A 297 -16.60 -21.73 -9.22
N GLY A 298 -17.51 -21.34 -10.08
CA GLY A 298 -17.49 -20.05 -10.78
C GLY A 298 -17.69 -18.83 -9.89
N CYS A 299 -18.25 -19.00 -8.68
CA CYS A 299 -18.45 -17.89 -7.74
C CYS A 299 -17.34 -17.75 -6.69
N LYS A 300 -16.46 -18.74 -6.55
CA LYS A 300 -15.38 -18.73 -5.54
C LYS A 300 -14.22 -17.84 -5.94
N ASP A 301 -13.40 -17.49 -4.94
CA ASP A 301 -12.20 -16.65 -5.09
C ASP A 301 -12.49 -15.31 -5.78
N LYS A 302 -13.67 -14.76 -5.45
CA LYS A 302 -14.19 -13.52 -6.02
C LYS A 302 -14.83 -12.66 -4.94
N ILE A 303 -14.85 -11.36 -5.17
CA ILE A 303 -15.57 -10.38 -4.36
C ILE A 303 -16.89 -10.06 -5.07
N TRP A 304 -17.97 -10.07 -4.31
CA TRP A 304 -19.33 -9.80 -4.78
C TRP A 304 -19.95 -8.65 -3.99
N SER A 305 -20.60 -7.72 -4.66
CA SER A 305 -21.56 -6.83 -4.01
C SER A 305 -22.87 -7.60 -3.81
N ILE A 306 -23.50 -7.46 -2.65
CA ILE A 306 -24.69 -8.22 -2.28
C ILE A 306 -25.95 -7.39 -2.31
N THR A 307 -27.10 -8.08 -2.47
CA THR A 307 -28.42 -7.54 -2.18
C THR A 307 -29.01 -8.36 -1.03
N LYS A 308 -29.31 -7.70 0.09
CA LYS A 308 -29.96 -8.36 1.25
C LYS A 308 -31.35 -8.85 0.86
N VAL A 309 -31.67 -10.08 1.19
CA VAL A 309 -32.99 -10.71 0.97
C VAL A 309 -33.69 -10.90 2.30
N GLY A 310 -32.98 -11.28 3.36
CA GLY A 310 -33.47 -11.47 4.72
C GLY A 310 -32.32 -11.41 5.70
N ASP A 311 -32.59 -11.63 6.99
CA ASP A 311 -31.56 -11.57 8.03
C ASP A 311 -30.54 -12.70 7.93
N ASP A 312 -30.92 -13.80 7.31
CA ASP A 312 -30.08 -14.99 7.08
C ASP A 312 -29.78 -15.22 5.61
N THR A 313 -30.24 -14.33 4.70
CA THR A 313 -30.12 -14.55 3.25
C THR A 313 -29.77 -13.26 2.49
N PHE A 314 -28.90 -13.40 1.51
CA PHE A 314 -28.57 -12.35 0.54
C PHE A 314 -28.35 -12.96 -0.85
N SER A 315 -28.45 -12.17 -1.89
CA SER A 315 -28.13 -12.60 -3.25
C SER A 315 -26.82 -11.96 -3.75
N ILE A 316 -26.14 -12.74 -4.62
CA ILE A 316 -25.01 -12.27 -5.41
C ILE A 316 -25.38 -12.35 -6.90
N PRO A 317 -24.86 -11.46 -7.78
CA PRO A 317 -25.16 -11.46 -9.21
C PRO A 317 -24.44 -12.61 -9.95
N PHE A 318 -24.64 -13.83 -9.45
CA PHE A 318 -24.14 -15.09 -10.00
C PHE A 318 -25.31 -15.91 -10.54
N ASN A 319 -25.21 -16.37 -11.79
CA ASN A 319 -26.26 -17.17 -12.41
C ASN A 319 -26.04 -18.66 -12.17
N ALA A 320 -26.84 -19.25 -11.30
CA ALA A 320 -26.85 -20.68 -11.00
C ALA A 320 -28.09 -21.42 -11.55
N SER A 321 -28.98 -20.75 -12.31
CA SER A 321 -30.27 -21.31 -12.74
C SER A 321 -30.18 -22.52 -13.68
N GLY A 322 -29.00 -22.74 -14.30
CA GLY A 322 -28.78 -23.88 -15.21
C GLY A 322 -27.96 -25.02 -14.59
N PHE A 323 -27.69 -25.00 -13.28
CA PHE A 323 -26.87 -26.05 -12.67
C PHE A 323 -27.60 -27.35 -12.50
N GLY A 324 -26.93 -28.45 -12.85
CA GLY A 324 -27.48 -29.81 -12.72
C GLY A 324 -27.43 -30.33 -11.29
N THR A 325 -26.52 -29.83 -10.47
CA THR A 325 -26.28 -30.31 -9.11
C THR A 325 -26.57 -29.21 -8.09
N ALA A 326 -27.41 -29.53 -7.09
CA ALA A 326 -27.64 -28.61 -5.96
C ALA A 326 -26.37 -28.43 -5.13
N TYR A 327 -26.23 -27.24 -4.52
CA TYR A 327 -25.15 -27.00 -3.57
C TYR A 327 -25.33 -27.89 -2.33
N ASP A 328 -24.27 -28.56 -1.92
CA ASP A 328 -24.25 -29.43 -0.74
C ASP A 328 -23.19 -28.93 0.26
N ALA A 329 -23.64 -28.17 1.23
CA ALA A 329 -22.79 -27.63 2.30
C ALA A 329 -22.13 -28.72 3.18
N GLY A 330 -22.71 -29.93 3.21
CA GLY A 330 -22.18 -31.05 3.98
C GLY A 330 -20.89 -31.65 3.39
N THR A 331 -20.78 -31.63 2.07
CA THR A 331 -19.60 -32.13 1.34
C THR A 331 -18.69 -31.04 0.81
N ASP A 332 -19.17 -29.79 0.74
CA ASP A 332 -18.45 -28.65 0.21
C ASP A 332 -18.69 -27.40 1.09
N PRO A 333 -18.04 -27.30 2.26
CA PRO A 333 -18.28 -26.25 3.22
C PRO A 333 -17.66 -24.94 2.78
N GLY A 334 -18.20 -24.29 1.74
CA GLY A 334 -17.83 -22.95 1.33
C GLY A 334 -18.03 -21.93 2.45
N THR A 335 -17.32 -20.83 2.38
CA THR A 335 -17.45 -19.71 3.33
C THR A 335 -17.65 -18.40 2.59
N ILE A 336 -18.29 -17.44 3.26
CA ILE A 336 -18.17 -16.04 2.90
C ILE A 336 -17.21 -15.35 3.87
N THR A 337 -16.31 -14.52 3.36
CA THR A 337 -15.56 -13.58 4.20
C THR A 337 -16.18 -12.21 4.06
N LYS A 338 -16.56 -11.62 5.18
CA LYS A 338 -17.05 -10.24 5.30
C LYS A 338 -16.18 -9.49 6.29
N GLY A 339 -15.97 -8.20 6.09
CA GLY A 339 -15.09 -7.44 6.96
C GLY A 339 -15.38 -5.95 6.97
N THR A 340 -15.02 -5.34 8.10
CA THR A 340 -15.00 -3.90 8.27
C THR A 340 -13.57 -3.41 8.04
N PHE A 341 -13.41 -2.44 7.15
CA PHE A 341 -12.12 -1.82 6.84
C PHE A 341 -11.91 -0.57 7.67
N TYR A 342 -10.67 -0.37 8.10
CA TYR A 342 -10.28 0.70 9.00
C TYR A 342 -9.08 1.46 8.45
N MET A 343 -9.10 2.78 8.59
CA MET A 343 -8.02 3.71 8.23
C MET A 343 -7.66 4.59 9.41
N ALA A 344 -6.38 4.84 9.63
CA ALA A 344 -5.90 5.61 10.77
C ALA A 344 -6.52 7.01 10.84
N LYS A 345 -7.06 7.35 12.01
CA LYS A 345 -7.57 8.71 12.34
C LYS A 345 -6.47 9.75 12.15
N GLN A 346 -6.83 10.98 11.82
CA GLN A 346 -5.86 12.08 11.75
C GLN A 346 -5.20 12.34 13.10
N VAL A 347 -5.95 12.16 14.19
CA VAL A 347 -5.46 12.36 15.56
C VAL A 347 -4.57 11.22 16.05
N THR A 348 -4.46 10.12 15.31
CA THR A 348 -3.59 9.00 15.65
C THR A 348 -2.21 9.23 15.04
N ALA A 349 -1.17 9.25 15.89
CA ALA A 349 0.21 9.35 15.41
C ALA A 349 0.69 7.99 14.88
N MET A 350 1.33 7.98 13.71
CA MET A 350 1.78 6.74 13.06
C MET A 350 2.75 5.92 13.93
N LYS A 351 3.55 6.58 14.74
CA LYS A 351 4.48 5.94 15.69
C LYS A 351 3.80 5.21 16.86
N THR A 352 2.50 5.36 17.03
CA THR A 352 1.75 4.66 18.10
C THR A 352 1.23 3.29 17.66
N PHE A 353 1.32 2.95 16.38
CA PHE A 353 1.03 1.60 15.93
C PHE A 353 2.07 0.62 16.46
N THR A 354 1.62 -0.51 16.98
CA THR A 354 2.47 -1.54 17.59
C THR A 354 2.33 -2.87 16.85
N SER A 355 3.31 -3.73 17.03
CA SER A 355 3.25 -5.11 16.54
C SER A 355 2.18 -5.95 17.23
N GLY A 356 1.81 -5.63 18.45
CA GLY A 356 0.74 -6.20 19.28
C GLY A 356 0.30 -7.64 19.01
N ALA A 357 -0.33 -8.28 19.96
CA ALA A 357 -0.71 -9.69 19.86
C ALA A 357 -2.14 -9.94 19.34
N ALA A 358 -2.72 -9.04 18.56
CA ALA A 358 -4.13 -9.09 18.14
C ALA A 358 -5.12 -9.13 19.32
N ALA A 359 -4.75 -8.53 20.43
CA ALA A 359 -5.65 -8.31 21.53
C ALA A 359 -6.79 -7.36 21.12
N ALA A 360 -7.92 -7.43 21.80
CA ALA A 360 -9.05 -6.55 21.50
C ALA A 360 -8.71 -5.06 21.63
N THR A 361 -7.62 -4.71 22.34
CA THR A 361 -7.18 -3.34 22.62
C THR A 361 -6.13 -2.80 21.67
N ASP A 362 -5.53 -3.62 20.81
CA ASP A 362 -4.56 -3.16 19.79
C ASP A 362 -5.24 -2.90 18.43
N HIS A 363 -4.52 -2.26 17.51
CA HIS A 363 -5.07 -1.93 16.19
C HIS A 363 -5.34 -3.14 15.28
N TRP A 364 -5.00 -4.35 15.69
CA TRP A 364 -5.34 -5.61 15.02
C TRP A 364 -6.63 -6.24 15.55
N GLY A 365 -7.16 -5.77 16.68
CA GLY A 365 -8.43 -6.16 17.25
C GLY A 365 -9.51 -5.11 17.04
N ALA A 366 -10.79 -5.51 17.02
CA ALA A 366 -11.90 -4.62 16.67
C ALA A 366 -11.97 -3.36 17.58
N THR A 367 -11.78 -3.52 18.91
CA THR A 367 -11.81 -2.39 19.86
C THR A 367 -10.64 -1.44 19.65
N GLY A 368 -9.45 -1.97 19.44
CA GLY A 368 -8.25 -1.18 19.16
C GLY A 368 -8.34 -0.46 17.83
N CYS A 369 -8.86 -1.13 16.79
CA CYS A 369 -9.17 -0.50 15.52
C CYS A 369 -10.10 0.70 15.72
N ALA A 370 -11.24 0.54 16.36
CA ALA A 370 -12.19 1.63 16.58
C ALA A 370 -11.61 2.80 17.39
N ALA A 371 -10.65 2.54 18.29
CA ALA A 371 -9.96 3.59 19.05
C ALA A 371 -9.00 4.41 18.19
N MET A 372 -8.21 3.77 17.34
CA MET A 372 -7.10 4.37 16.58
C MET A 372 -7.45 4.70 15.14
N MET A 373 -8.49 4.07 14.60
CA MET A 373 -8.88 4.13 13.20
C MET A 373 -10.37 4.39 13.07
N ASP A 374 -10.77 4.85 11.90
CA ASP A 374 -12.17 5.01 11.53
C ASP A 374 -12.51 4.03 10.40
N GLU A 375 -13.78 3.61 10.38
CA GLU A 375 -14.30 2.74 9.34
C GLU A 375 -14.33 3.47 8.00
N PHE A 376 -14.03 2.76 6.94
CA PHE A 376 -14.20 3.24 5.57
C PHE A 376 -14.66 2.11 4.66
N THR A 377 -15.28 2.49 3.56
CA THR A 377 -15.68 1.53 2.51
C THR A 377 -14.65 1.59 1.38
N PRO A 378 -13.89 0.51 1.16
CA PRO A 378 -12.98 0.44 0.01
C PRO A 378 -13.77 0.29 -1.28
N ALA A 379 -13.14 0.63 -2.39
CA ALA A 379 -13.65 0.27 -3.69
C ALA A 379 -13.19 -1.11 -4.09
N PHE A 380 -14.11 -1.94 -4.55
CA PHE A 380 -13.82 -3.22 -5.17
C PHE A 380 -14.41 -3.28 -6.58
N GLU A 381 -13.70 -3.95 -7.48
CA GLU A 381 -14.28 -4.38 -8.75
C GLU A 381 -15.07 -5.67 -8.50
N THR A 382 -16.35 -5.63 -8.81
CA THR A 382 -17.28 -6.76 -8.55
C THR A 382 -18.05 -7.20 -9.79
N SER A 383 -17.79 -6.63 -10.95
CA SER A 383 -18.48 -6.98 -12.20
C SER A 383 -18.26 -8.45 -12.55
N GLY A 384 -19.34 -9.22 -12.64
CA GLY A 384 -19.26 -10.66 -12.91
C GLY A 384 -18.57 -11.48 -11.80
N GLY A 385 -18.48 -10.93 -10.58
CA GLY A 385 -17.64 -11.39 -9.50
C GLY A 385 -16.18 -10.96 -9.71
N GLY A 386 -15.76 -9.92 -8.97
CA GLY A 386 -14.44 -9.34 -9.10
C GLY A 386 -13.34 -10.31 -8.70
N THR A 387 -12.47 -10.67 -9.64
CA THR A 387 -11.26 -11.45 -9.33
C THR A 387 -10.31 -10.64 -8.45
N PHE A 388 -9.40 -11.32 -7.75
CA PHE A 388 -8.49 -10.64 -6.84
C PHE A 388 -7.46 -9.76 -7.55
N ALA A 389 -6.98 -10.19 -8.72
CA ALA A 389 -5.98 -9.46 -9.49
C ALA A 389 -6.65 -8.37 -10.35
N GLN A 390 -6.66 -7.15 -9.85
CA GLN A 390 -7.13 -5.96 -10.55
C GLN A 390 -5.96 -4.99 -10.78
N ARG A 391 -6.21 -3.91 -11.51
CA ARG A 391 -5.24 -2.85 -11.79
C ARG A 391 -5.84 -1.47 -11.58
N PHE A 392 -4.99 -0.49 -11.34
CA PHE A 392 -5.39 0.91 -11.32
C PHE A 392 -5.68 1.41 -12.74
N GLY A 393 -6.73 2.19 -12.84
CA GLY A 393 -7.11 2.86 -14.06
C GLY A 393 -8.11 2.08 -14.92
N SER A 394 -8.95 2.82 -15.60
CA SER A 394 -10.02 2.31 -16.47
C SER A 394 -10.19 3.23 -17.68
N GLY A 395 -9.18 3.32 -18.54
CA GLY A 395 -9.24 4.16 -19.73
C GLY A 395 -9.34 5.65 -19.38
N THR A 396 -10.44 6.29 -19.75
CA THR A 396 -10.70 7.73 -19.52
C THR A 396 -11.42 8.03 -18.20
N ASN A 397 -11.76 7.01 -17.42
CA ASN A 397 -12.51 7.21 -16.18
C ASN A 397 -11.61 7.81 -15.10
N GLN A 398 -12.23 8.56 -14.21
CA GLN A 398 -11.55 9.13 -13.05
C GLN A 398 -11.21 8.01 -12.05
N VAL A 399 -9.93 7.82 -11.79
CA VAL A 399 -9.43 6.76 -10.89
C VAL A 399 -9.58 7.17 -9.43
N PHE A 400 -9.21 8.40 -9.07
CA PHE A 400 -9.26 8.87 -7.70
C PHE A 400 -10.41 9.86 -7.49
N SER A 401 -10.93 9.90 -6.28
CA SER A 401 -11.84 10.96 -5.84
C SER A 401 -11.15 12.32 -5.89
N GLU A 402 -11.92 13.39 -5.98
CA GLU A 402 -11.39 14.72 -5.79
C GLU A 402 -10.69 14.85 -4.44
N ALA A 403 -9.58 15.56 -4.42
CA ALA A 403 -8.81 15.75 -3.20
C ALA A 403 -9.58 16.61 -2.21
N VAL A 404 -9.65 16.17 -0.96
CA VAL A 404 -10.30 16.89 0.14
C VAL A 404 -9.33 16.98 1.30
N SER A 405 -9.10 18.20 1.81
CA SER A 405 -8.27 18.42 2.99
C SER A 405 -8.99 18.04 4.26
N GLY A 406 -8.23 17.59 5.23
CA GLY A 406 -8.74 17.32 6.56
C GLY A 406 -9.61 16.09 6.67
N ASP A 407 -9.83 15.36 5.58
CA ASP A 407 -10.59 14.13 5.57
C ASP A 407 -9.64 12.94 5.75
N GLY A 408 -9.64 12.35 6.93
CA GLY A 408 -8.85 11.14 7.26
C GLY A 408 -9.26 9.92 6.45
N TYR A 409 -10.44 9.95 5.83
CA TYR A 409 -11.05 8.84 5.09
C TYR A 409 -10.97 9.00 3.58
N ASN A 410 -10.28 10.02 3.10
CA ASN A 410 -10.14 10.19 1.66
C ASN A 410 -9.33 9.04 1.08
N LEU A 411 -10.00 8.19 0.30
CA LEU A 411 -9.38 7.06 -0.41
C LEU A 411 -8.15 7.53 -1.22
N THR A 412 -8.23 8.71 -1.81
CA THR A 412 -7.15 9.34 -2.56
C THR A 412 -5.93 9.62 -1.70
N GLY A 413 -6.11 10.11 -0.47
CA GLY A 413 -5.01 10.34 0.48
C GLY A 413 -4.30 9.06 0.93
N ALA A 414 -4.97 7.92 0.80
CA ALA A 414 -4.40 6.58 1.00
C ALA A 414 -3.95 5.92 -0.32
N GLY A 415 -4.07 6.61 -1.46
CA GLY A 415 -3.72 6.06 -2.77
C GLY A 415 -4.64 4.91 -3.19
N MET A 416 -5.92 4.99 -2.88
CA MET A 416 -6.93 3.99 -3.23
C MET A 416 -7.88 4.52 -4.30
N PRO A 417 -8.34 3.68 -5.24
CA PRO A 417 -9.29 4.09 -6.26
C PRO A 417 -10.67 4.38 -5.67
N LYS A 418 -11.43 5.25 -6.30
CA LYS A 418 -12.75 5.72 -5.80
C LYS A 418 -13.91 4.73 -6.01
N GLY A 419 -13.76 3.71 -6.84
CA GLY A 419 -14.82 2.76 -7.16
C GLY A 419 -14.46 1.89 -8.37
N ALA A 420 -15.42 1.08 -8.83
CA ALA A 420 -15.25 0.19 -9.98
C ALA A 420 -14.73 0.92 -11.23
N GLY A 421 -15.16 2.16 -11.47
CA GLY A 421 -14.65 2.99 -12.57
C GLY A 421 -13.17 3.38 -12.44
N GLY A 422 -12.54 3.23 -11.27
CA GLY A 422 -11.11 3.45 -11.02
C GLY A 422 -10.28 2.19 -11.03
N ILE A 423 -10.91 1.03 -11.22
CA ILE A 423 -10.29 -0.31 -11.18
C ILE A 423 -10.59 -1.00 -12.51
N ASP A 424 -9.63 -1.71 -13.06
CA ASP A 424 -9.76 -2.44 -14.33
C ASP A 424 -8.94 -3.74 -14.27
N THR A 425 -9.23 -4.65 -15.17
CA THR A 425 -8.44 -5.87 -15.38
C THR A 425 -7.19 -5.62 -16.20
N SER A 426 -7.16 -4.59 -17.03
CA SER A 426 -6.06 -4.27 -17.96
C SER A 426 -5.20 -3.08 -17.53
N GLY A 427 -5.74 -2.19 -16.69
CA GLY A 427 -5.08 -0.95 -16.28
C GLY A 427 -4.90 0.09 -17.39
N THR A 428 -4.31 1.22 -17.06
CA THR A 428 -3.98 2.28 -18.03
C THR A 428 -2.53 2.74 -17.88
N ALA A 429 -2.01 3.33 -18.94
CA ALA A 429 -0.68 3.94 -18.95
C ALA A 429 -0.49 5.01 -17.86
N THR A 430 -1.54 5.77 -17.54
CA THR A 430 -1.48 6.84 -16.52
C THR A 430 -1.07 6.33 -15.15
N PHE A 431 -1.51 5.14 -14.76
CA PHE A 431 -1.19 4.51 -13.48
C PHE A 431 -0.29 3.28 -13.66
N GLY A 432 0.39 3.19 -14.80
CA GLY A 432 1.43 2.21 -15.07
C GLY A 432 0.95 0.77 -15.05
N GLN A 433 -0.33 0.50 -15.08
CA GLN A 433 -0.88 -0.85 -14.90
C GLN A 433 -0.59 -1.44 -13.52
N ASP A 434 -0.33 -0.60 -12.51
CA ASP A 434 -0.03 -1.03 -11.15
C ASP A 434 -1.15 -1.90 -10.59
N TYR A 435 -0.79 -2.97 -9.86
CA TYR A 435 -1.78 -3.87 -9.28
C TYR A 435 -2.57 -3.25 -8.14
N TYR A 436 -3.86 -3.53 -8.16
CA TYR A 436 -4.74 -3.50 -7.02
C TYR A 436 -5.20 -4.92 -6.72
N TYR A 437 -4.49 -5.61 -5.82
CA TYR A 437 -4.81 -6.97 -5.44
C TYR A 437 -5.83 -6.92 -4.30
N GLN A 438 -7.12 -7.06 -4.66
CA GLN A 438 -8.24 -6.87 -3.75
C GLN A 438 -8.59 -8.15 -3.00
N HIS A 439 -8.69 -8.06 -1.67
CA HIS A 439 -9.13 -9.16 -0.81
C HIS A 439 -9.83 -8.63 0.44
N ILE A 440 -10.69 -9.46 1.05
CA ILE A 440 -11.21 -9.26 2.39
C ILE A 440 -10.51 -10.26 3.31
N VAL A 441 -9.62 -9.77 4.16
CA VAL A 441 -8.74 -10.59 5.00
C VAL A 441 -8.78 -10.10 6.44
N ASN A 442 -9.00 -11.01 7.39
CA ASN A 442 -8.95 -10.65 8.81
C ASN A 442 -7.55 -10.24 9.24
N GLN A 443 -7.45 -9.15 10.02
CA GLN A 443 -6.18 -8.57 10.44
C GLN A 443 -5.27 -8.27 9.23
N LEU A 444 -5.86 -7.62 8.24
CA LEU A 444 -5.18 -7.26 6.99
C LEU A 444 -3.87 -6.52 7.27
N CYS A 445 -2.78 -7.04 6.74
CA CYS A 445 -1.53 -6.32 6.59
C CYS A 445 -1.43 -5.79 5.17
N CYS A 446 -1.69 -4.51 4.99
CA CYS A 446 -1.60 -3.86 3.69
C CYS A 446 -0.14 -3.85 3.20
N LEU A 447 0.08 -4.24 1.95
CA LEU A 447 1.39 -4.19 1.31
C LEU A 447 1.38 -3.20 0.14
N ALA A 448 2.51 -2.51 -0.04
CA ALA A 448 2.76 -1.57 -1.13
C ALA A 448 3.84 -2.12 -2.09
N CYS A 449 4.04 -1.45 -3.22
CA CYS A 449 4.99 -1.84 -4.27
C CYS A 449 4.61 -3.20 -4.87
N ALA A 450 5.53 -3.99 -5.35
CA ALA A 450 5.33 -5.39 -5.71
C ALA A 450 6.68 -6.11 -5.79
N VAL A 451 6.66 -7.38 -6.10
CA VAL A 451 7.89 -8.18 -6.20
C VAL A 451 8.61 -7.95 -7.52
N ARG A 452 9.88 -8.31 -7.57
CA ARG A 452 10.81 -8.09 -8.68
C ARG A 452 10.41 -8.66 -10.04
N TYR A 453 9.52 -9.63 -10.08
CA TYR A 453 9.09 -10.29 -11.34
C TYR A 453 7.67 -9.92 -11.74
N ASP A 454 7.09 -8.96 -11.10
CA ASP A 454 5.70 -8.59 -11.29
C ASP A 454 5.58 -7.37 -12.22
N SER A 455 5.03 -7.57 -13.41
CA SER A 455 4.79 -6.50 -14.38
C SER A 455 3.75 -5.48 -13.94
N GLY A 456 2.96 -5.80 -12.91
CA GLY A 456 2.02 -4.87 -12.28
C GLY A 456 2.63 -4.16 -11.07
N ALA A 457 3.94 -4.26 -10.85
CA ALA A 457 4.63 -3.51 -9.83
C ALA A 457 4.57 -2.01 -10.13
N GLY A 458 4.50 -1.21 -9.08
CA GLY A 458 4.56 0.24 -9.17
C GLY A 458 4.27 0.93 -7.86
N VAL A 459 4.37 2.24 -7.88
CA VAL A 459 4.20 3.08 -6.68
C VAL A 459 2.75 3.10 -6.18
N TRP A 460 1.78 2.82 -7.05
CA TRP A 460 0.37 2.70 -6.69
C TRP A 460 0.00 1.32 -6.19
N CYS A 461 0.83 0.30 -6.42
CA CYS A 461 0.50 -1.07 -6.11
C CYS A 461 -0.01 -1.22 -4.67
N LEU A 462 -1.17 -1.86 -4.57
CA LEU A 462 -1.82 -2.25 -3.32
C LEU A 462 -2.04 -3.76 -3.32
N HIS A 463 -1.58 -4.42 -2.27
CA HIS A 463 -1.79 -5.85 -2.10
C HIS A 463 -2.46 -6.14 -0.77
N TRP A 464 -3.68 -6.67 -0.80
CA TRP A 464 -4.54 -6.94 0.36
C TRP A 464 -4.72 -8.43 0.67
N GLY A 465 -3.97 -9.30 0.00
CA GLY A 465 -4.11 -10.75 0.14
C GLY A 465 -3.43 -11.35 1.39
N TYR A 466 -2.90 -10.54 2.32
CA TYR A 466 -2.11 -11.05 3.43
C TYR A 466 -2.60 -10.51 4.78
N TYR A 467 -2.52 -11.37 5.79
CA TYR A 467 -2.81 -11.05 7.18
C TYR A 467 -1.52 -10.87 8.00
N ARG A 468 -1.62 -10.25 9.17
CA ARG A 468 -0.48 -9.84 10.00
C ARG A 468 0.55 -10.94 10.28
N THR A 469 0.11 -12.20 10.43
CA THR A 469 0.97 -13.35 10.72
C THR A 469 1.46 -14.08 9.47
N SER A 470 1.27 -13.51 8.29
CA SER A 470 1.90 -14.00 7.06
C SER A 470 3.40 -13.70 7.08
N SER A 471 4.17 -14.47 6.33
CA SER A 471 5.60 -14.28 6.12
C SER A 471 5.98 -14.57 4.67
N SER A 472 6.98 -13.88 4.13
CA SER A 472 7.44 -14.10 2.75
C SER A 472 8.87 -13.60 2.55
N SER A 473 9.65 -14.30 1.75
CA SER A 473 10.96 -13.84 1.29
C SER A 473 10.89 -12.62 0.35
N PHE A 474 9.69 -12.25 -0.08
CA PHE A 474 9.43 -11.12 -0.99
C PHE A 474 8.84 -9.90 -0.30
N VAL A 475 8.72 -9.90 1.02
CA VAL A 475 8.15 -8.79 1.79
C VAL A 475 9.17 -8.24 2.77
N GLY A 476 9.49 -6.98 2.60
CA GLY A 476 10.32 -6.17 3.48
C GLY A 476 9.57 -4.93 3.97
N TRP A 477 10.30 -3.89 4.32
CA TRP A 477 9.75 -2.61 4.77
C TRP A 477 10.74 -1.48 4.57
N ARG A 478 10.29 -0.28 4.85
CA ARG A 478 11.09 0.93 5.08
C ARG A 478 10.51 1.72 6.25
N CYS A 479 11.32 2.60 6.83
CA CYS A 479 10.87 3.47 7.90
C CYS A 479 10.56 4.87 7.40
N ALA A 480 9.71 5.56 8.16
CA ALA A 480 9.50 6.98 8.06
C ALA A 480 9.48 7.61 9.47
N CYS A 481 9.64 8.93 9.54
CA CYS A 481 9.43 9.70 10.75
C CYS A 481 9.09 11.15 10.41
N TYR A 482 8.46 11.84 11.35
CA TYR A 482 8.23 13.29 11.23
C TYR A 482 9.39 14.07 11.86
N PRO A 483 9.64 15.30 11.39
CA PRO A 483 10.58 16.21 12.08
C PRO A 483 10.16 16.44 13.53
N VAL A 484 11.12 16.43 14.45
CA VAL A 484 10.92 16.73 15.86
C VAL A 484 11.32 18.17 16.13
#